data_843d38db63af2bf0da21e4b055bc4703
#
_entry.id   843d38db63af2bf0da21e4b055bc4703
#
_cell.length_a   1.000
_cell.length_b   1.000
_cell.length_c   1.000
_cell.angle_alpha   90.00
_cell.angle_beta   90.00
_cell.angle_gamma   90.00
#
_symmetry.space_group_name_H-M   'P 1'
#
loop_
_entity.id
_entity.type
_entity.pdbx_description
1 polymer ?
#
loop_
_entity_poly.entity_id
_entity_poly.type
_entity_poly.pdbx_seq_one_letter_code
_entity_poly.pdbx_strand_id
1 'polypeptide(L)'
;MEKEVLVIVDLKEGKLEKFMGWMQSDEGMSVRKSAAHPEKTIGAVKPDKSGVMFKVFVHNMEKMKEMVSGKNPIGKPIYDECVNKMDVWELTKVDI
;
A
#
# COMPACT_ATOMS: atom_id res chain seq x y z
N MET A 1 -13.06 0.16 -13.86
CA MET A 1 -11.93 0.65 -14.66
C MET A 1 -10.67 0.63 -13.83
N GLU A 2 -9.58 0.08 -14.37
CA GLU A 2 -8.33 0.04 -13.64
C GLU A 2 -7.64 1.38 -13.66
N LYS A 3 -6.96 1.69 -12.57
CA LYS A 3 -6.24 2.96 -12.40
C LYS A 3 -4.86 2.67 -11.83
N GLU A 4 -3.85 3.36 -12.36
CA GLU A 4 -2.51 3.32 -11.77
C GLU A 4 -2.41 4.34 -10.65
N VAL A 5 -1.88 3.91 -9.51
CA VAL A 5 -1.63 4.82 -8.40
C VAL A 5 -0.25 4.57 -7.83
N LEU A 6 0.33 5.61 -7.24
CA LEU A 6 1.56 5.52 -6.48
C LEU A 6 1.20 5.65 -5.00
N VAL A 7 1.55 4.64 -4.21
CA VAL A 7 1.34 4.65 -2.76
C VAL A 7 2.70 4.86 -2.10
N ILE A 8 2.80 5.87 -1.26
CA ILE A 8 4.01 6.15 -0.50
C ILE A 8 3.70 5.95 0.97
N VAL A 9 4.42 5.04 1.62
CA VAL A 9 4.21 4.68 3.01
C VAL A 9 5.39 5.15 3.84
N ASP A 10 5.12 6.00 4.84
CA ASP A 10 6.10 6.39 5.83
C ASP A 10 5.91 5.48 7.04
N LEU A 11 6.93 4.71 7.38
CA LEU A 11 6.88 3.70 8.42
C LEU A 11 7.48 4.19 9.74
N LYS A 12 6.92 3.72 10.84
CA LYS A 12 7.51 3.90 12.16
C LYS A 12 8.83 3.13 12.23
N GLU A 13 9.76 3.64 13.01
CA GLU A 13 11.10 3.06 13.14
C GLU A 13 11.03 1.57 13.50
N GLY A 14 11.80 0.76 12.79
CA GLY A 14 11.92 -0.66 13.03
C GLY A 14 10.71 -1.51 12.62
N LYS A 15 9.76 -0.93 11.88
CA LYS A 15 8.51 -1.64 11.53
C LYS A 15 8.46 -2.17 10.10
N LEU A 16 9.50 -1.98 9.32
CA LEU A 16 9.51 -2.42 7.91
C LEU A 16 9.21 -3.91 7.76
N GLU A 17 9.92 -4.76 8.50
CA GLU A 17 9.76 -6.21 8.38
C GLU A 17 8.36 -6.66 8.75
N LYS A 18 7.80 -6.12 9.82
CA LYS A 18 6.45 -6.45 10.25
C LYS A 18 5.41 -6.02 9.22
N PHE A 19 5.56 -4.81 8.70
CA PHE A 19 4.65 -4.30 7.66
C PHE A 19 4.71 -5.15 6.39
N MET A 20 5.90 -5.44 5.89
CA MET A 20 6.07 -6.25 4.68
C MET A 20 5.59 -7.69 4.90
N GLY A 21 5.83 -8.25 6.08
CA GLY A 21 5.35 -9.59 6.42
C GLY A 21 3.83 -9.67 6.38
N TRP A 22 3.15 -8.65 6.92
CA TRP A 22 1.69 -8.60 6.86
C TRP A 22 1.20 -8.44 5.42
N MET A 23 1.87 -7.59 4.63
CA MET A 23 1.49 -7.37 3.22
C MET A 23 1.52 -8.67 2.41
N GLN A 24 2.41 -9.59 2.78
CA GLN A 24 2.57 -10.88 2.10
C GLN A 24 1.78 -12.02 2.75
N SER A 25 1.16 -11.77 3.90
CA SER A 25 0.34 -12.76 4.58
C SER A 25 -0.98 -12.99 3.84
N ASP A 26 -1.68 -14.08 4.16
CA ASP A 26 -2.99 -14.37 3.57
C ASP A 26 -3.97 -13.24 3.83
N GLU A 27 -3.96 -12.70 5.04
CA GLU A 27 -4.82 -11.58 5.42
C GLU A 27 -4.48 -10.32 4.60
N GLY A 28 -3.20 -9.98 4.53
CA GLY A 28 -2.74 -8.82 3.77
C GLY A 28 -3.03 -8.95 2.28
N MET A 29 -2.80 -10.14 1.72
CA MET A 29 -3.10 -10.40 0.31
C MET A 29 -4.59 -10.31 0.02
N SER A 30 -5.43 -10.78 0.93
CA SER A 30 -6.89 -10.69 0.79
C SER A 30 -7.32 -9.22 0.70
N VAL A 31 -6.80 -8.38 1.60
CA VAL A 31 -7.09 -6.94 1.60
C VAL A 31 -6.62 -6.29 0.30
N ARG A 32 -5.39 -6.61 -0.12
CA ARG A 32 -4.81 -6.04 -1.34
C ARG A 32 -5.59 -6.43 -2.58
N LYS A 33 -6.01 -7.69 -2.68
CA LYS A 33 -6.80 -8.19 -3.81
C LYS A 33 -8.17 -7.55 -3.90
N SER A 34 -8.74 -7.13 -2.77
CA SER A 34 -10.05 -6.46 -2.75
C SER A 34 -10.00 -5.08 -3.43
N ALA A 35 -8.82 -4.48 -3.53
CA ALA A 35 -8.63 -3.13 -4.05
C ALA A 35 -7.85 -3.09 -5.37
N ALA A 36 -6.93 -4.03 -5.59
CA ALA A 36 -5.94 -3.93 -6.66
C ALA A 36 -5.49 -5.31 -7.15
N HIS A 37 -4.47 -5.30 -8.01
CA HIS A 37 -3.85 -6.50 -8.55
C HIS A 37 -2.44 -6.67 -7.94
N PRO A 38 -2.29 -7.46 -6.87
CA PRO A 38 -0.97 -7.63 -6.23
C PRO A 38 0.10 -8.16 -7.18
N GLU A 39 -0.26 -9.04 -8.12
CA GLU A 39 0.65 -9.61 -9.10
C GLU A 39 1.23 -8.57 -10.07
N LYS A 40 0.60 -7.41 -10.17
CA LYS A 40 1.06 -6.31 -11.02
C LYS A 40 1.71 -5.18 -10.22
N THR A 41 1.77 -5.31 -8.91
CA THR A 41 2.31 -4.28 -8.03
C THR A 41 3.83 -4.26 -8.11
N ILE A 42 4.40 -3.08 -8.28
CA ILE A 42 5.84 -2.86 -8.26
C ILE A 42 6.18 -2.07 -7.02
N GLY A 43 7.06 -2.63 -6.18
CA GLY A 43 7.42 -2.00 -4.93
C GLY A 43 8.91 -1.68 -4.83
N ALA A 44 9.23 -0.70 -4.00
CA ALA A 44 10.60 -0.34 -3.69
C ALA A 44 10.68 0.13 -2.24
N VAL A 45 11.80 -0.17 -1.58
CA VAL A 45 12.06 0.22 -0.20
C VAL A 45 13.09 1.33 -0.19
N LYS A 46 12.86 2.36 0.63
CA LYS A 46 13.86 3.41 0.82
C LYS A 46 15.16 2.84 1.41
N PRO A 47 16.34 3.34 1.00
CA PRO A 47 17.61 2.81 1.51
C PRO A 47 17.75 2.82 3.03
N ASP A 48 17.15 3.81 3.71
CA ASP A 48 17.18 3.90 5.16
C ASP A 48 16.09 3.09 5.86
N LYS A 49 15.28 2.34 5.08
CA LYS A 49 14.19 1.50 5.58
C LYS A 49 13.06 2.27 6.29
N SER A 50 12.99 3.58 6.10
CA SER A 50 11.95 4.42 6.73
C SER A 50 10.64 4.41 5.98
N GLY A 51 10.60 3.81 4.79
CA GLY A 51 9.37 3.79 4.00
C GLY A 51 9.47 2.90 2.79
N VAL A 52 8.31 2.70 2.17
CA VAL A 52 8.18 1.91 0.94
C VAL A 52 7.31 2.66 -0.04
N MET A 53 7.49 2.36 -1.32
CA MET A 53 6.68 2.91 -2.40
C MET A 53 6.14 1.77 -3.23
N PHE A 54 4.87 1.88 -3.63
CA PHE A 54 4.24 0.88 -4.48
C PHE A 54 3.57 1.56 -5.66
N LYS A 55 3.84 1.06 -6.86
CA LYS A 55 3.04 1.39 -8.03
C LYS A 55 2.00 0.30 -8.16
N VAL A 56 0.72 0.66 -8.07
CA VAL A 56 -0.38 -0.29 -7.91
C VAL A 56 -1.42 -0.09 -9.01
N PHE A 57 -1.93 -1.19 -9.53
CA PHE A 57 -3.04 -1.17 -10.48
C PHE A 57 -4.34 -1.46 -9.73
N VAL A 58 -5.16 -0.42 -9.53
CA VAL A 58 -6.35 -0.44 -8.68
C VAL A 58 -7.59 -0.74 -9.51
N HIS A 59 -8.38 -1.73 -9.08
CA HIS A 59 -9.69 -2.01 -9.68
C HIS A 59 -10.85 -1.55 -8.80
N ASN A 60 -10.59 -1.20 -7.54
CA ASN A 60 -11.62 -0.68 -6.62
C ASN A 60 -11.02 0.47 -5.80
N MET A 61 -11.27 1.70 -6.27
CA MET A 61 -10.68 2.89 -5.66
C MET A 61 -11.22 3.15 -4.25
N GLU A 62 -12.47 2.81 -3.97
CA GLU A 62 -13.03 2.98 -2.63
C GLU A 62 -12.29 2.11 -1.61
N LYS A 63 -12.01 0.86 -1.97
CA LYS A 63 -11.24 -0.05 -1.11
C LYS A 63 -9.80 0.43 -0.95
N MET A 64 -9.21 0.97 -2.01
CA MET A 64 -7.86 1.53 -1.93
C MET A 64 -7.82 2.71 -0.96
N LYS A 65 -8.77 3.63 -1.05
CA LYS A 65 -8.85 4.78 -0.14
C LYS A 65 -9.07 4.35 1.30
N GLU A 66 -9.87 3.31 1.52
CA GLU A 66 -10.09 2.74 2.84
C GLU A 66 -8.78 2.21 3.44
N MET A 67 -7.99 1.48 2.63
CA MET A 67 -6.70 0.95 3.08
C MET A 67 -5.73 2.06 3.45
N VAL A 68 -5.56 3.04 2.58
CA VAL A 68 -4.53 4.09 2.77
C VAL A 68 -4.89 5.11 3.82
N SER A 69 -6.16 5.20 4.19
CA SER A 69 -6.61 6.10 5.26
C SER A 69 -6.60 5.42 6.64
N GLY A 70 -6.24 4.14 6.70
CA GLY A 70 -6.24 3.37 7.95
C GLY A 70 -7.62 2.96 8.42
N LYS A 71 -8.63 3.02 7.55
CA LYS A 71 -10.02 2.71 7.91
C LYS A 71 -10.44 1.29 7.58
N ASN A 72 -9.58 0.52 6.91
CA ASN A 72 -9.88 -0.88 6.62
C ASN A 72 -9.84 -1.68 7.94
N PRO A 73 -10.93 -2.36 8.34
CA PRO A 73 -10.97 -3.01 9.64
C PRO A 73 -9.93 -4.14 9.80
N ILE A 74 -9.55 -4.80 8.70
CA ILE A 74 -8.55 -5.86 8.73
C ILE A 74 -7.14 -5.26 8.78
N GLY A 75 -6.89 -4.20 8.03
CA GLY A 75 -5.58 -3.57 7.97
C GLY A 75 -5.30 -2.56 9.07
N LYS A 76 -6.32 -2.12 9.80
CA LYS A 76 -6.16 -1.08 10.81
C LYS A 76 -5.12 -1.38 11.88
N PRO A 77 -5.06 -2.59 12.47
CA PRO A 77 -4.03 -2.87 13.49
C PRO A 77 -2.61 -2.71 12.97
N ILE A 78 -2.35 -3.16 11.75
CA ILE A 78 -1.04 -3.02 11.12
C ILE A 78 -0.75 -1.55 10.78
N TYR A 79 -1.76 -0.84 10.29
CA TYR A 79 -1.63 0.57 10.00
C TYR A 79 -1.24 1.34 11.28
N ASP A 80 -2.00 1.13 12.36
CA ASP A 80 -1.77 1.83 13.63
C ASP A 80 -0.40 1.52 14.23
N GLU A 81 0.06 0.29 14.07
CA GLU A 81 1.35 -0.13 14.64
C GLU A 81 2.55 0.29 13.80
N CYS A 82 2.45 0.23 12.48
CA CYS A 82 3.61 0.33 11.59
C CYS A 82 3.70 1.64 10.80
N VAL A 83 2.59 2.30 10.55
CA VAL A 83 2.51 3.40 9.60
C VAL A 83 2.37 4.74 10.29
N ASN A 84 3.23 5.69 9.93
CA ASN A 84 3.05 7.09 10.32
C ASN A 84 2.09 7.78 9.36
N LYS A 85 2.25 7.51 8.06
CA LYS A 85 1.50 8.22 7.03
C LYS A 85 1.52 7.42 5.74
N MET A 86 0.40 7.43 5.02
CA MET A 86 0.29 6.91 3.66
C MET A 86 -0.25 7.97 2.74
N ASP A 87 0.40 8.16 1.60
CA ASP A 87 -0.05 9.05 0.54
C ASP A 87 -0.37 8.24 -0.70
N VAL A 88 -1.40 8.64 -1.42
CA VAL A 88 -1.80 8.01 -2.68
C VAL A 88 -1.89 9.07 -3.77
N TRP A 89 -1.23 8.80 -4.88
CA TRP A 89 -1.23 9.67 -6.05
C TRP A 89 -1.83 8.92 -7.22
N GLU A 90 -2.92 9.43 -7.78
CA GLU A 90 -3.44 8.89 -9.03
C GLU A 90 -2.51 9.33 -10.15
N LEU A 91 -2.09 8.36 -10.98
CA LEU A 91 -1.11 8.61 -12.03
C LEU A 91 -1.80 8.75 -13.37
N THR A 92 -1.37 9.72 -14.15
CA THR A 92 -1.78 9.88 -15.53
C THR A 92 -0.58 9.59 -16.42
N LYS A 93 -0.70 8.64 -17.32
CA LYS A 93 0.38 8.28 -18.22
C LYS A 93 0.66 9.41 -19.21
N VAL A 94 1.93 9.76 -19.37
CA VAL A 94 2.37 10.74 -20.36
C VAL A 94 3.49 10.15 -21.20
N ASP A 95 3.61 10.64 -22.43
CA ASP A 95 4.73 10.28 -23.30
C ASP A 95 5.88 11.22 -23.04
N ILE A 96 7.02 10.63 -22.69
CA ILE A 96 8.24 11.40 -22.42
C ILE A 96 9.44 10.84 -23.15
#